data_31b3e2ac48674836555a9cc8cbd4f1dc
#
_entry.id   31b3e2ac48674836555a9cc8cbd4f1dc
#
_cell.length_a   1.000
_cell.length_b   1.000
_cell.length_c   1.000
_cell.angle_alpha   90.00
_cell.angle_beta   90.00
_cell.angle_gamma   90.00
#
_symmetry.space_group_name_H-M   'P 1'
#
loop_
_entity.id
_entity.type
_entity.pdbx_description
1 polymer ?
#
loop_
_entity_poly.entity_id
_entity_poly.type
_entity_poly.pdbx_seq_one_letter_code
_entity_poly.pdbx_strand_id
1 'polypeptide(L)'
;MESRNFKLDTEWNVIHYPERPNGFGILTIGDERHFVNSSSSFWTQNEGKRSLLNIWKKEGYTVFYSNLYGRHWGSEKAVELTLRLCSHIVRNEILNTSFHLVAEGMGALVALKLLKHSDFKIRSLVLINPVLSLSTQLEQEKENKFFYKKLVAELEAAYETDINTLLESLDGESSRPAFNNDTPVKIIHVLSGNRAYKQSSIIKELSVEWEKDDLPVTISYVLPEKMLQVGSQIVQFFRKHEQVL
;
A
#
# COMPACT_ATOMS: atom_id res chain seq x y z
N MET A 1 -18.26 4.58 18.61
CA MET A 1 -18.14 5.30 17.32
C MET A 1 -17.50 4.36 16.32
N GLU A 2 -18.08 4.18 15.14
CA GLU A 2 -17.61 3.17 14.20
C GLU A 2 -16.47 3.66 13.29
N SER A 3 -16.50 4.97 12.96
CA SER A 3 -15.45 5.62 12.18
C SER A 3 -15.40 7.12 12.46
N ARG A 4 -14.24 7.73 12.18
CA ARG A 4 -14.03 9.17 12.28
C ARG A 4 -13.30 9.65 11.03
N ASN A 5 -13.94 10.56 10.28
CA ASN A 5 -13.34 11.26 9.15
C ASN A 5 -12.82 12.62 9.62
N PHE A 6 -11.64 13.02 9.15
CA PHE A 6 -11.01 14.29 9.50
C PHE A 6 -10.10 14.77 8.38
N LYS A 7 -9.78 16.05 8.39
CA LYS A 7 -8.80 16.61 7.45
C LYS A 7 -7.42 16.68 8.09
N LEU A 8 -6.43 16.31 7.30
CA LEU A 8 -5.03 16.55 7.58
C LEU A 8 -4.45 17.14 6.29
N ASP A 9 -3.94 18.38 6.39
CA ASP A 9 -3.69 19.19 5.22
C ASP A 9 -4.99 19.46 4.43
N THR A 10 -4.98 19.31 3.11
CA THR A 10 -6.17 19.41 2.27
C THR A 10 -6.96 18.11 2.17
N GLU A 11 -6.34 17.00 2.59
CA GLU A 11 -6.82 15.65 2.34
C GLU A 11 -7.73 15.12 3.45
N TRP A 12 -8.75 14.38 3.04
CA TRP A 12 -9.58 13.61 3.94
C TRP A 12 -8.90 12.32 4.38
N ASN A 13 -9.03 12.03 5.65
CA ASN A 13 -8.54 10.82 6.30
C ASN A 13 -9.67 10.17 7.06
N VAL A 14 -9.57 8.89 7.29
CA VAL A 14 -10.55 8.15 8.08
C VAL A 14 -9.88 7.15 9.01
N ILE A 15 -10.45 7.00 10.20
CA ILE A 15 -10.12 5.95 11.15
C ILE A 15 -11.37 5.10 11.33
N HIS A 16 -11.22 3.79 11.24
CA HIS A 16 -12.25 2.80 11.57
C HIS A 16 -11.88 2.10 12.86
N TYR A 17 -12.78 2.13 13.81
CA TYR A 17 -12.57 1.55 15.13
C TYR A 17 -13.19 0.15 15.20
N PRO A 18 -12.49 -0.82 15.77
CA PRO A 18 -13.05 -2.12 16.10
C PRO A 18 -13.94 -2.02 17.35
N GLU A 19 -14.84 -2.98 17.56
CA GLU A 19 -15.62 -3.04 18.80
C GLU A 19 -14.75 -3.36 20.01
N ARG A 20 -13.75 -4.23 19.83
CA ARG A 20 -12.78 -4.65 20.85
C ARG A 20 -11.37 -4.43 20.34
N PRO A 21 -10.74 -3.29 20.64
CA PRO A 21 -9.41 -2.98 20.17
C PRO A 21 -8.36 -3.97 20.71
N ASN A 22 -7.48 -4.44 19.83
CA ASN A 22 -6.33 -5.27 20.17
C ASN A 22 -5.03 -4.45 20.37
N GLY A 23 -5.10 -3.12 20.18
CA GLY A 23 -3.95 -2.21 20.32
C GLY A 23 -3.08 -2.11 19.07
N PHE A 24 -3.38 -2.83 17.98
CA PHE A 24 -2.63 -2.74 16.73
C PHE A 24 -3.36 -1.92 15.67
N GLY A 25 -2.59 -1.13 14.92
CA GLY A 25 -3.07 -0.33 13.82
C GLY A 25 -2.71 -0.92 12.45
N ILE A 26 -3.63 -0.79 11.49
CA ILE A 26 -3.39 -1.08 10.09
C ILE A 26 -3.48 0.23 9.31
N LEU A 27 -2.36 0.67 8.73
CA LEU A 27 -2.35 1.70 7.70
C LEU A 27 -2.64 1.07 6.35
N THR A 28 -3.63 1.59 5.62
CA THR A 28 -3.87 1.16 4.25
C THR A 28 -3.52 2.27 3.24
N ILE A 29 -2.84 1.91 2.17
CA ILE A 29 -2.51 2.80 1.05
C ILE A 29 -3.14 2.21 -0.20
N GLY A 30 -4.10 2.94 -0.75
CA GLY A 30 -4.91 2.44 -1.86
C GLY A 30 -4.27 2.61 -3.23
N ASP A 31 -4.94 2.03 -4.24
CA ASP A 31 -4.60 2.13 -5.66
C ASP A 31 -5.33 3.31 -6.32
N GLU A 32 -5.20 3.48 -7.64
CA GLU A 32 -5.72 4.61 -8.45
C GLU A 32 -7.21 4.94 -8.26
N ARG A 33 -8.02 3.98 -7.81
CA ARG A 33 -9.46 4.17 -7.53
C ARG A 33 -9.76 4.55 -6.09
N HIS A 34 -8.73 4.64 -5.27
CA HIS A 34 -8.89 4.98 -3.86
C HIS A 34 -9.33 6.42 -3.69
N PHE A 35 -10.26 6.64 -2.77
CA PHE A 35 -10.67 7.96 -2.33
C PHE A 35 -11.15 7.94 -0.88
N VAL A 36 -11.06 9.09 -0.23
CA VAL A 36 -11.70 9.39 1.06
C VAL A 36 -12.33 10.76 0.96
N ASN A 37 -13.55 10.90 1.44
CA ASN A 37 -14.23 12.19 1.57
C ASN A 37 -14.79 12.38 2.98
N SER A 38 -15.61 13.40 3.19
CA SER A 38 -16.16 13.75 4.52
C SER A 38 -17.01 12.65 5.17
N SER A 39 -17.58 11.72 4.40
CA SER A 39 -18.56 10.75 4.89
C SER A 39 -18.37 9.32 4.39
N SER A 40 -17.51 9.11 3.39
CA SER A 40 -17.32 7.80 2.75
C SER A 40 -15.92 7.62 2.22
N SER A 41 -15.61 6.40 1.79
CA SER A 41 -14.34 6.05 1.15
C SER A 41 -14.53 4.89 0.18
N PHE A 42 -13.54 4.65 -0.69
CA PHE A 42 -13.52 3.48 -1.54
C PHE A 42 -13.64 2.17 -0.75
N TRP A 43 -12.99 2.09 0.42
CA TRP A 43 -13.03 0.91 1.29
C TRP A 43 -14.41 0.66 1.91
N THR A 44 -15.24 1.68 2.08
CA THR A 44 -16.61 1.51 2.59
C THR A 44 -17.63 1.27 1.49
N GLN A 45 -17.35 1.69 0.25
CA GLN A 45 -18.28 1.55 -0.88
C GLN A 45 -18.06 0.29 -1.70
N ASN A 46 -16.79 -0.14 -1.88
CA ASN A 46 -16.49 -1.36 -2.62
C ASN A 46 -16.70 -2.60 -1.73
N GLU A 47 -17.50 -3.55 -2.19
CA GLU A 47 -17.91 -4.73 -1.42
C GLU A 47 -16.71 -5.58 -0.96
N GLY A 48 -15.76 -5.85 -1.84
CA GLY A 48 -14.56 -6.63 -1.50
C GLY A 48 -13.69 -5.93 -0.46
N LYS A 49 -13.51 -4.60 -0.57
CA LYS A 49 -12.75 -3.81 0.40
C LYS A 49 -13.45 -3.70 1.75
N ARG A 50 -14.76 -3.51 1.72
CA ARG A 50 -15.58 -3.49 2.94
C ARG A 50 -15.52 -4.83 3.67
N SER A 51 -15.48 -5.94 2.94
CA SER A 51 -15.30 -7.27 3.53
C SER A 51 -13.95 -7.39 4.24
N LEU A 52 -12.84 -6.96 3.61
CA LEU A 52 -11.51 -6.91 4.25
C LEU A 52 -11.50 -6.04 5.51
N LEU A 53 -12.04 -4.82 5.40
CA LEU A 53 -12.14 -3.89 6.52
C LEU A 53 -12.91 -4.49 7.70
N ASN A 54 -14.04 -5.16 7.42
CA ASN A 54 -14.84 -5.81 8.44
C ASN A 54 -14.12 -6.99 9.11
N ILE A 55 -13.35 -7.79 8.35
CA ILE A 55 -12.51 -8.85 8.90
C ILE A 55 -11.49 -8.26 9.87
N TRP A 56 -10.75 -7.24 9.48
CA TRP A 56 -9.73 -6.61 10.32
C TRP A 56 -10.33 -5.97 11.58
N LYS A 57 -11.46 -5.27 11.45
CA LYS A 57 -12.19 -4.72 12.60
C LYS A 57 -12.67 -5.81 13.58
N LYS A 58 -13.18 -6.93 13.05
CA LYS A 58 -13.61 -8.08 13.88
C LYS A 58 -12.45 -8.68 14.66
N GLU A 59 -11.24 -8.66 14.10
CA GLU A 59 -10.02 -9.12 14.75
C GLU A 59 -9.40 -8.10 15.71
N GLY A 60 -10.01 -6.93 15.86
CA GLY A 60 -9.61 -5.91 16.82
C GLY A 60 -8.69 -4.84 16.30
N TYR A 61 -8.37 -4.82 14.99
CA TYR A 61 -7.48 -3.81 14.42
C TYR A 61 -8.18 -2.47 14.22
N THR A 62 -7.50 -1.41 14.60
CA THR A 62 -7.86 -0.04 14.16
C THR A 62 -7.29 0.18 12.77
N VAL A 63 -8.14 0.52 11.79
CA VAL A 63 -7.73 0.70 10.40
C VAL A 63 -7.82 2.17 10.02
N PHE A 64 -6.78 2.72 9.41
CA PHE A 64 -6.75 4.12 9.02
C PHE A 64 -6.08 4.34 7.67
N TYR A 65 -6.50 5.37 6.95
CA TYR A 65 -5.99 5.73 5.64
C TYR A 65 -6.38 7.14 5.23
N SER A 66 -5.70 7.64 4.20
CA SER A 66 -5.86 8.97 3.63
C SER A 66 -6.26 8.90 2.16
N ASN A 67 -6.84 9.98 1.65
CA ASN A 67 -7.03 10.19 0.21
C ASN A 67 -5.69 10.33 -0.56
N LEU A 68 -4.63 10.77 0.10
CA LEU A 68 -3.26 10.91 -0.41
C LEU A 68 -3.16 11.64 -1.77
N TYR A 69 -3.97 12.70 -1.96
CA TYR A 69 -4.04 13.47 -3.22
C TYR A 69 -4.49 12.66 -4.45
N GLY A 70 -5.19 11.54 -4.23
CA GLY A 70 -5.73 10.69 -5.30
C GLY A 70 -4.65 9.84 -5.99
N ARG A 71 -4.35 10.11 -7.26
CA ARG A 71 -3.39 9.34 -8.05
C ARG A 71 -1.96 9.78 -7.78
N HIS A 72 -1.47 9.48 -6.62
CA HIS A 72 -0.20 9.97 -6.06
C HIS A 72 1.06 9.31 -6.65
N TRP A 73 0.97 8.15 -7.25
CA TRP A 73 2.09 7.39 -7.86
C TRP A 73 3.40 7.37 -7.04
N GLY A 74 3.29 7.38 -5.72
CA GLY A 74 4.47 7.37 -4.84
C GLY A 74 5.18 8.72 -4.71
N SER A 75 4.53 9.85 -5.04
CA SER A 75 5.10 11.19 -4.90
C SER A 75 5.53 11.51 -3.47
N GLU A 76 6.54 12.35 -3.30
CA GLU A 76 7.07 12.71 -1.97
C GLU A 76 6.00 13.32 -1.08
N LYS A 77 5.13 14.17 -1.62
CA LYS A 77 4.03 14.75 -0.84
C LYS A 77 3.07 13.71 -0.27
N ALA A 78 2.84 12.58 -0.99
CA ALA A 78 2.03 11.47 -0.47
C ALA A 78 2.76 10.71 0.63
N VAL A 79 4.07 10.53 0.51
CA VAL A 79 4.91 9.93 1.57
C VAL A 79 4.88 10.81 2.83
N GLU A 80 5.13 12.12 2.70
CA GLU A 80 5.10 13.08 3.80
C GLU A 80 3.73 13.12 4.50
N LEU A 81 2.64 13.15 3.73
CA LEU A 81 1.29 13.12 4.30
C LEU A 81 1.04 11.82 5.05
N THR A 82 1.53 10.69 4.55
CA THR A 82 1.43 9.39 5.23
C THR A 82 2.17 9.40 6.56
N LEU A 83 3.39 9.94 6.61
CA LEU A 83 4.16 10.09 7.85
C LEU A 83 3.46 11.01 8.85
N ARG A 84 2.89 12.13 8.38
CA ARG A 84 2.08 13.04 9.22
C ARG A 84 0.83 12.37 9.75
N LEU A 85 0.14 11.56 8.92
CA LEU A 85 -1.02 10.79 9.36
C LEU A 85 -0.63 9.80 10.46
N CYS A 86 0.44 9.02 10.28
CA CYS A 86 0.91 8.09 11.29
C CYS A 86 1.27 8.80 12.61
N SER A 87 1.97 9.94 12.53
CA SER A 87 2.28 10.76 13.70
C SER A 87 1.01 11.29 14.40
N HIS A 88 0.01 11.68 13.62
CA HIS A 88 -1.28 12.09 14.16
C HIS A 88 -1.98 10.93 14.88
N ILE A 89 -1.98 9.73 14.30
CA ILE A 89 -2.58 8.54 14.89
C ILE A 89 -1.89 8.17 16.20
N VAL A 90 -0.55 8.11 16.24
CA VAL A 90 0.21 7.79 17.47
C VAL A 90 -0.08 8.77 18.61
N ARG A 91 -0.31 10.05 18.30
CA ARG A 91 -0.58 11.08 19.31
C ARG A 91 -2.02 11.08 19.84
N ASN A 92 -2.97 10.60 19.04
CA ASN A 92 -4.39 10.76 19.36
C ASN A 92 -5.11 9.43 19.65
N GLU A 93 -4.51 8.29 19.29
CA GLU A 93 -5.10 6.97 19.48
C GLU A 93 -4.22 6.10 20.39
N ILE A 94 -4.86 5.21 21.15
CA ILE A 94 -4.13 4.26 22.02
C ILE A 94 -3.77 3.04 21.17
N LEU A 95 -2.64 3.15 20.45
CA LEU A 95 -2.14 2.13 19.55
C LEU A 95 -0.64 1.91 19.73
N ASN A 96 -0.20 0.71 19.39
CA ASN A 96 1.22 0.43 19.24
C ASN A 96 1.83 1.35 18.16
N THR A 97 3.03 1.84 18.39
CA THR A 97 3.72 2.79 17.50
C THR A 97 4.23 2.16 16.20
N SER A 98 4.29 0.82 16.13
CA SER A 98 4.65 0.08 14.92
C SER A 98 3.37 -0.45 14.26
N PHE A 99 3.10 -0.03 13.02
CA PHE A 99 1.88 -0.38 12.31
C PHE A 99 2.08 -1.55 11.35
N HIS A 100 1.02 -2.32 11.14
CA HIS A 100 0.89 -3.14 9.93
C HIS A 100 0.55 -2.25 8.75
N LEU A 101 1.16 -2.51 7.61
CA LEU A 101 0.93 -1.75 6.39
C LEU A 101 0.31 -2.65 5.32
N VAL A 102 -0.78 -2.20 4.70
CA VAL A 102 -1.38 -2.84 3.52
C VAL A 102 -1.36 -1.84 2.37
N ALA A 103 -0.66 -2.15 1.30
CA ALA A 103 -0.60 -1.29 0.13
C ALA A 103 -1.04 -2.02 -1.13
N GLU A 104 -1.80 -1.31 -1.97
CA GLU A 104 -2.34 -1.85 -3.22
C GLU A 104 -1.85 -1.07 -4.43
N GLY A 105 -1.57 -1.78 -5.53
CA GLY A 105 -1.21 -1.17 -6.80
C GLY A 105 -0.12 -0.11 -6.65
N MET A 106 -0.39 1.13 -7.07
CA MET A 106 0.53 2.27 -6.93
C MET A 106 0.83 2.66 -5.48
N GLY A 107 -0.03 2.28 -4.52
CA GLY A 107 0.21 2.50 -3.10
C GLY A 107 1.46 1.79 -2.59
N ALA A 108 1.90 0.73 -3.27
CA ALA A 108 3.15 0.04 -2.97
C ALA A 108 4.37 0.96 -3.12
N LEU A 109 4.36 1.93 -4.04
CA LEU A 109 5.45 2.89 -4.22
C LEU A 109 5.65 3.77 -2.97
N VAL A 110 4.56 4.20 -2.33
CA VAL A 110 4.64 4.92 -1.04
C VAL A 110 5.17 3.98 0.04
N ALA A 111 4.64 2.76 0.14
CA ALA A 111 5.07 1.78 1.14
C ALA A 111 6.58 1.47 1.04
N LEU A 112 7.11 1.30 -0.17
CA LEU A 112 8.53 1.07 -0.43
C LEU A 112 9.41 2.26 -0.01
N LYS A 113 8.93 3.50 -0.20
CA LYS A 113 9.63 4.69 0.29
C LYS A 113 9.60 4.77 1.81
N LEU A 114 8.46 4.43 2.44
CA LEU A 114 8.35 4.40 3.91
C LEU A 114 9.30 3.39 4.56
N LEU A 115 9.63 2.26 3.91
CA LEU A 115 10.64 1.31 4.42
C LEU A 115 12.04 1.90 4.55
N LYS A 116 12.34 2.99 3.83
CA LYS A 116 13.63 3.69 3.90
C LYS A 116 13.70 4.75 5.01
N HIS A 117 12.54 5.07 5.65
CA HIS A 117 12.48 6.07 6.73
C HIS A 117 12.81 5.44 8.08
N SER A 118 13.93 5.83 8.68
CA SER A 118 14.42 5.32 9.97
C SER A 118 13.47 5.54 11.14
N ASP A 119 12.72 6.66 11.11
CA ASP A 119 11.83 7.06 12.21
C ASP A 119 10.44 6.43 12.13
N PHE A 120 10.14 5.72 11.04
CA PHE A 120 8.86 5.06 10.84
C PHE A 120 9.00 3.54 10.93
N LYS A 121 8.42 2.97 12.00
CA LYS A 121 8.50 1.52 12.23
C LYS A 121 7.31 0.80 11.61
N ILE A 122 7.58 0.04 10.56
CA ILE A 122 6.62 -0.88 9.96
C ILE A 122 6.77 -2.24 10.63
N ARG A 123 5.70 -2.75 11.23
CA ARG A 123 5.67 -4.05 11.89
C ARG A 123 5.68 -5.20 10.88
N SER A 124 4.88 -5.08 9.85
CA SER A 124 4.86 -5.97 8.68
C SER A 124 4.19 -5.27 7.50
N LEU A 125 4.53 -5.69 6.30
CA LEU A 125 4.04 -5.11 5.05
C LEU A 125 3.32 -6.16 4.21
N VAL A 126 2.08 -5.86 3.81
CA VAL A 126 1.33 -6.64 2.83
C VAL A 126 1.16 -5.81 1.56
N LEU A 127 1.59 -6.35 0.44
CA LEU A 127 1.46 -5.75 -0.88
C LEU A 127 0.45 -6.55 -1.71
N ILE A 128 -0.58 -5.89 -2.23
CA ILE A 128 -1.61 -6.52 -3.08
C ILE A 128 -1.49 -5.98 -4.50
N ASN A 129 -1.20 -6.84 -5.46
CA ASN A 129 -0.96 -6.47 -6.87
C ASN A 129 -0.04 -5.23 -7.01
N PRO A 130 1.14 -5.21 -6.36
CA PRO A 130 1.93 -4.00 -6.22
C PRO A 130 2.51 -3.51 -7.54
N VAL A 131 2.57 -2.19 -7.71
CA VAL A 131 3.52 -1.55 -8.61
C VAL A 131 4.83 -1.42 -7.84
N LEU A 132 5.83 -2.22 -8.21
CA LEU A 132 7.11 -2.30 -7.50
C LEU A 132 8.15 -1.31 -8.02
N SER A 133 7.98 -0.83 -9.26
CA SER A 133 8.87 0.13 -9.91
C SER A 133 8.07 1.02 -10.86
N LEU A 134 8.25 2.32 -10.74
CA LEU A 134 7.57 3.30 -11.60
C LEU A 134 8.13 3.27 -13.03
N SER A 135 9.45 3.11 -13.18
CA SER A 135 10.09 2.97 -14.50
C SER A 135 9.58 1.72 -15.24
N THR A 136 9.50 0.60 -14.55
CA THR A 136 8.95 -0.65 -15.12
C THR A 136 7.47 -0.48 -15.49
N GLN A 137 6.67 0.22 -14.68
CA GLN A 137 5.27 0.50 -14.98
C GLN A 137 5.11 1.35 -16.23
N LEU A 138 5.92 2.42 -16.37
CA LEU A 138 5.93 3.26 -17.55
C LEU A 138 6.28 2.47 -18.81
N GLU A 139 7.29 1.61 -18.73
CA GLU A 139 7.72 0.78 -19.85
C GLU A 139 6.60 -0.19 -20.31
N GLN A 140 5.93 -0.83 -19.38
CA GLN A 140 4.80 -1.71 -19.68
C GLN A 140 3.62 -0.99 -20.35
N GLU A 141 3.33 0.25 -19.91
CA GLU A 141 2.22 1.02 -20.49
C GLU A 141 2.51 1.54 -21.90
N LYS A 142 3.78 1.62 -22.34
CA LYS A 142 4.14 2.01 -23.71
C LYS A 142 3.50 1.13 -24.79
N GLU A 143 3.18 -0.11 -24.46
CA GLU A 143 2.45 -1.02 -25.36
C GLU A 143 1.05 -0.49 -25.72
N ASN A 144 0.44 0.32 -24.85
CA ASN A 144 -0.87 0.93 -25.06
C ASN A 144 -0.78 2.45 -24.96
N LYS A 145 -0.77 3.11 -26.13
CA LYS A 145 -0.60 4.56 -26.25
C LYS A 145 -1.61 5.38 -25.41
N PHE A 146 -2.83 4.89 -25.26
CA PHE A 146 -3.85 5.60 -24.45
C PHE A 146 -3.51 5.55 -22.97
N PHE A 147 -3.21 4.37 -22.44
CA PHE A 147 -2.84 4.21 -21.03
C PHE A 147 -1.52 4.89 -20.70
N TYR A 148 -0.54 4.83 -21.60
CA TYR A 148 0.72 5.54 -21.44
C TYR A 148 0.52 7.06 -21.29
N LYS A 149 -0.24 7.68 -22.22
CA LYS A 149 -0.54 9.12 -22.13
C LYS A 149 -1.27 9.50 -20.83
N LYS A 150 -2.22 8.65 -20.40
CA LYS A 150 -2.93 8.86 -19.14
C LYS A 150 -1.97 8.81 -17.96
N LEU A 151 -1.11 7.78 -17.91
CA LEU A 151 -0.11 7.62 -16.85
C LEU A 151 0.85 8.80 -16.78
N VAL A 152 1.36 9.26 -17.93
CA VAL A 152 2.23 10.44 -18.02
C VAL A 152 1.55 11.67 -17.41
N ALA A 153 0.32 11.97 -17.80
CA ALA A 153 -0.41 13.11 -17.25
C ALA A 153 -0.65 13.01 -15.72
N GLU A 154 -0.91 11.79 -15.23
CA GLU A 154 -1.07 11.56 -13.79
C GLU A 154 0.25 11.74 -13.03
N LEU A 155 1.37 11.31 -13.62
CA LEU A 155 2.70 11.48 -13.04
C LEU A 155 3.12 12.94 -12.98
N GLU A 156 2.95 13.69 -14.08
CA GLU A 156 3.24 15.12 -14.12
C GLU A 156 2.45 15.89 -13.05
N ALA A 157 1.18 15.54 -12.86
CA ALA A 157 0.34 16.12 -11.83
C ALA A 157 0.78 15.72 -10.40
N ALA A 158 1.16 14.45 -10.18
CA ALA A 158 1.53 13.93 -8.87
C ALA A 158 2.90 14.43 -8.39
N TYR A 159 3.85 14.56 -9.32
CA TYR A 159 5.22 14.99 -9.03
C TYR A 159 5.44 16.49 -9.27
N GLU A 160 4.45 17.19 -9.82
CA GLU A 160 4.50 18.64 -10.12
C GLU A 160 5.72 19.00 -11.01
N THR A 161 6.06 18.09 -11.95
CA THR A 161 7.19 18.23 -12.87
C THR A 161 6.86 17.62 -14.22
N ASP A 162 7.61 17.97 -15.26
CA ASP A 162 7.46 17.33 -16.56
C ASP A 162 8.03 15.90 -16.59
N ILE A 163 7.53 15.09 -17.51
CA ILE A 163 7.87 13.66 -17.57
C ILE A 163 9.36 13.42 -17.87
N ASN A 164 10.05 14.27 -18.63
CA ASN A 164 11.44 14.06 -18.97
C ASN A 164 12.33 14.25 -17.74
N THR A 165 12.09 15.33 -16.97
CA THR A 165 12.76 15.59 -15.70
C THR A 165 12.50 14.44 -14.70
N LEU A 166 11.26 13.93 -14.67
CA LEU A 166 10.94 12.78 -13.81
C LEU A 166 11.71 11.53 -14.24
N LEU A 167 11.76 11.23 -15.55
CA LEU A 167 12.50 10.06 -16.06
C LEU A 167 13.99 10.14 -15.74
N GLU A 168 14.62 11.30 -15.88
CA GLU A 168 16.01 11.53 -15.50
C GLU A 168 16.25 11.22 -14.01
N SER A 169 15.31 11.60 -13.15
CA SER A 169 15.40 11.28 -11.72
C SER A 169 15.24 9.79 -11.43
N LEU A 170 14.39 9.09 -12.20
CA LEU A 170 14.17 7.66 -12.06
C LEU A 170 15.32 6.81 -12.62
N ASP A 171 16.05 7.30 -13.62
CA ASP A 171 17.21 6.58 -14.19
C ASP A 171 18.35 6.40 -13.16
N GLY A 172 18.42 7.28 -12.15
CA GLY A 172 19.32 7.17 -11.00
C GLY A 172 18.84 6.24 -9.90
N GLU A 173 17.56 5.89 -9.88
CA GLU A 173 16.98 4.99 -8.89
C GLU A 173 17.08 3.52 -9.36
N SER A 174 17.39 2.63 -8.43
CA SER A 174 17.31 1.19 -8.70
C SER A 174 15.87 0.83 -9.11
N SER A 175 15.71 0.21 -10.27
CA SER A 175 14.42 -0.33 -10.73
C SER A 175 13.90 -1.46 -9.82
N ARG A 176 14.69 -1.88 -8.84
CA ARG A 176 14.38 -2.97 -7.91
C ARG A 176 13.84 -2.41 -6.59
N PRO A 177 12.76 -3.00 -6.05
CA PRO A 177 12.25 -2.63 -4.74
C PRO A 177 13.29 -2.98 -3.66
N ALA A 178 13.67 -1.99 -2.86
CA ALA A 178 14.58 -2.20 -1.73
C ALA A 178 13.77 -2.63 -0.51
N PHE A 179 13.70 -3.94 -0.25
CA PHE A 179 13.25 -4.48 1.02
C PHE A 179 14.42 -4.52 2.01
N ASN A 180 14.10 -4.48 3.30
CA ASN A 180 15.07 -4.63 4.38
C ASN A 180 14.84 -5.96 5.12
N ASN A 181 15.82 -6.38 5.93
CA ASN A 181 15.76 -7.64 6.67
C ASN A 181 14.88 -7.55 7.93
N ASP A 182 14.51 -6.34 8.36
CA ASP A 182 13.79 -6.12 9.61
C ASP A 182 12.28 -6.17 9.46
N THR A 183 11.77 -5.93 8.24
CA THR A 183 10.33 -5.85 7.98
C THR A 183 9.85 -7.05 7.20
N PRO A 184 9.04 -7.94 7.81
CA PRO A 184 8.43 -9.05 7.08
C PRO A 184 7.48 -8.55 6.00
N VAL A 185 7.62 -9.08 4.77
CA VAL A 185 6.82 -8.69 3.61
C VAL A 185 6.03 -9.88 3.08
N LYS A 186 4.73 -9.65 2.82
CA LYS A 186 3.88 -10.59 2.11
C LYS A 186 3.34 -9.95 0.84
N ILE A 187 3.66 -10.54 -0.31
CA ILE A 187 3.11 -10.14 -1.61
C ILE A 187 1.93 -11.07 -1.95
N ILE A 188 0.77 -10.50 -2.19
CA ILE A 188 -0.41 -11.21 -2.65
C ILE A 188 -0.69 -10.77 -4.09
N HIS A 189 -0.48 -11.66 -5.03
CA HIS A 189 -0.69 -11.39 -6.45
C HIS A 189 -1.93 -12.11 -6.95
N VAL A 190 -2.97 -11.32 -7.30
CA VAL A 190 -4.23 -11.84 -7.82
C VAL A 190 -4.11 -12.02 -9.33
N LEU A 191 -4.23 -13.26 -9.78
CA LEU A 191 -4.10 -13.64 -11.18
C LEU A 191 -5.39 -13.31 -11.96
N SER A 192 -5.54 -12.03 -12.35
CA SER A 192 -6.71 -11.53 -13.09
C SER A 192 -6.30 -10.84 -14.37
N GLY A 193 -6.59 -11.49 -15.51
CA GLY A 193 -6.30 -10.97 -16.85
C GLY A 193 -4.82 -10.98 -17.24
N ASN A 194 -4.54 -10.66 -18.49
CA ASN A 194 -3.20 -10.76 -19.10
C ASN A 194 -2.14 -9.88 -18.40
N ARG A 195 -2.54 -8.71 -17.88
CA ARG A 195 -1.64 -7.79 -17.16
C ARG A 195 -1.08 -8.43 -15.89
N ALA A 196 -1.94 -9.12 -15.13
CA ALA A 196 -1.53 -9.79 -13.91
C ALA A 196 -0.50 -10.90 -14.19
N TYR A 197 -0.65 -11.63 -15.30
CA TYR A 197 0.33 -12.66 -15.69
C TYR A 197 1.70 -12.07 -16.07
N LYS A 198 1.74 -10.92 -16.75
CA LYS A 198 3.00 -10.20 -17.04
C LYS A 198 3.69 -9.74 -15.75
N GLN A 199 2.95 -9.15 -14.82
CA GLN A 199 3.48 -8.74 -13.52
C GLN A 199 3.95 -9.93 -12.67
N SER A 200 3.28 -11.08 -12.75
CA SER A 200 3.67 -12.28 -12.03
C SER A 200 5.05 -12.80 -12.46
N SER A 201 5.42 -12.66 -13.74
CA SER A 201 6.74 -13.02 -14.24
C SER A 201 7.83 -12.17 -13.60
N ILE A 202 7.62 -10.86 -13.51
CA ILE A 202 8.55 -9.93 -12.86
C ILE A 202 8.70 -10.26 -11.37
N ILE A 203 7.60 -10.48 -10.68
CA ILE A 203 7.63 -10.87 -9.26
C ILE A 203 8.39 -12.19 -9.07
N LYS A 204 8.22 -13.15 -10.00
CA LYS A 204 8.93 -14.42 -9.95
C LYS A 204 10.43 -14.25 -10.14
N GLU A 205 10.88 -13.41 -11.05
CA GLU A 205 12.29 -13.09 -11.25
C GLU A 205 12.89 -12.44 -9.99
N LEU A 206 12.21 -11.41 -9.45
CA LEU A 206 12.63 -10.74 -8.23
C LEU A 206 12.64 -11.68 -7.01
N SER A 207 11.75 -12.68 -6.95
CA SER A 207 11.68 -13.60 -5.83
C SER A 207 12.93 -14.45 -5.67
N VAL A 208 13.57 -14.81 -6.78
CA VAL A 208 14.84 -15.57 -6.77
C VAL A 208 15.96 -14.72 -6.14
N GLU A 209 15.98 -13.43 -6.41
CA GLU A 209 16.95 -12.51 -5.82
C GLU A 209 16.69 -12.30 -4.32
N TRP A 210 15.42 -12.07 -3.94
CA TRP A 210 15.04 -11.92 -2.52
C TRP A 210 15.36 -13.16 -1.69
N GLU A 211 15.16 -14.37 -2.25
CA GLU A 211 15.54 -15.61 -1.60
C GLU A 211 17.05 -15.73 -1.45
N LYS A 212 17.83 -15.35 -2.47
CA LYS A 212 19.30 -15.35 -2.42
C LYS A 212 19.84 -14.37 -1.37
N ASP A 213 19.17 -13.23 -1.19
CA ASP A 213 19.56 -12.19 -0.24
C ASP A 213 18.95 -12.43 1.18
N ASP A 214 18.29 -13.58 1.39
CA ASP A 214 17.64 -14.00 2.64
C ASP A 214 16.65 -12.95 3.17
N LEU A 215 15.95 -12.27 2.25
CA LEU A 215 14.95 -11.26 2.63
C LEU A 215 13.65 -11.91 3.12
N PRO A 216 12.99 -11.35 4.15
CA PRO A 216 11.77 -11.92 4.73
C PRO A 216 10.53 -11.65 3.86
N VAL A 217 10.59 -12.03 2.58
CA VAL A 217 9.54 -11.85 1.59
C VAL A 217 8.84 -13.17 1.30
N THR A 218 7.51 -13.18 1.43
CA THR A 218 6.67 -14.32 1.05
C THR A 218 5.70 -13.93 -0.06
N ILE A 219 5.51 -14.81 -1.04
CA ILE A 219 4.63 -14.55 -2.18
C ILE A 219 3.47 -15.55 -2.18
N SER A 220 2.28 -15.04 -2.44
CA SER A 220 1.07 -15.85 -2.63
C SER A 220 0.39 -15.46 -3.93
N TYR A 221 0.20 -16.41 -4.84
CA TYR A 221 -0.59 -16.23 -6.03
C TYR A 221 -2.03 -16.68 -5.75
N VAL A 222 -3.00 -15.80 -6.01
CA VAL A 222 -4.40 -16.00 -5.65
C VAL A 222 -5.27 -15.86 -6.90
N LEU A 223 -6.16 -16.82 -7.12
CA LEU A 223 -7.18 -16.71 -8.15
C LEU A 223 -8.28 -15.74 -7.70
N PRO A 224 -8.95 -15.02 -8.62
CA PRO A 224 -10.01 -14.06 -8.28
C PRO A 224 -11.10 -14.65 -7.39
N GLU A 225 -11.47 -15.92 -7.59
CA GLU A 225 -12.49 -16.62 -6.82
C GLU A 225 -12.10 -16.86 -5.35
N LYS A 226 -10.80 -16.79 -5.06
CA LYS A 226 -10.23 -16.97 -3.71
C LYS A 226 -10.02 -15.66 -2.94
N MET A 227 -10.43 -14.51 -3.50
CA MET A 227 -10.25 -13.19 -2.88
C MET A 227 -10.86 -13.08 -1.49
N LEU A 228 -11.94 -13.80 -1.19
CA LEU A 228 -12.54 -13.82 0.15
C LEU A 228 -11.59 -14.41 1.22
N GLN A 229 -10.65 -15.26 0.82
CA GLN A 229 -9.67 -15.87 1.73
C GLN A 229 -8.48 -14.95 2.04
N VAL A 230 -8.28 -13.90 1.23
CA VAL A 230 -7.16 -12.96 1.38
C VAL A 230 -7.19 -12.26 2.73
N GLY A 231 -8.37 -11.86 3.21
CA GLY A 231 -8.51 -11.21 4.51
C GLY A 231 -7.98 -12.06 5.67
N SER A 232 -8.34 -13.34 5.71
CA SER A 232 -7.85 -14.27 6.72
C SER A 232 -6.35 -14.56 6.61
N GLN A 233 -5.82 -14.65 5.38
CA GLN A 233 -4.38 -14.82 5.16
C GLN A 233 -3.58 -13.61 5.66
N ILE A 234 -4.10 -12.39 5.46
CA ILE A 234 -3.49 -11.15 5.97
C ILE A 234 -3.49 -11.16 7.50
N VAL A 235 -4.61 -11.48 8.13
CA VAL A 235 -4.69 -11.57 9.61
C VAL A 235 -3.71 -12.62 10.16
N GLN A 236 -3.63 -13.79 9.55
CA GLN A 236 -2.68 -14.83 9.97
C GLN A 236 -1.22 -14.33 9.84
N PHE A 237 -0.92 -13.57 8.80
CA PHE A 237 0.40 -12.98 8.62
C PHE A 237 0.69 -11.92 9.70
N PHE A 238 -0.25 -11.03 10.00
CA PHE A 238 -0.08 -10.02 11.05
C PHE A 238 0.18 -10.64 12.41
N ARG A 239 -0.64 -11.61 12.82
CA ARG A 239 -0.52 -12.30 14.11
C ARG A 239 0.84 -12.96 14.34
N LYS A 240 1.53 -13.41 13.29
CA LYS A 240 2.88 -13.97 13.39
C LYS A 240 3.93 -12.93 13.78
N HIS A 241 3.63 -11.65 13.55
CA HIS A 241 4.55 -10.54 13.76
C HIS A 241 4.08 -9.59 14.88
N GLU A 242 3.01 -9.97 15.61
CA GLU A 242 2.53 -9.29 16.80
C GLU A 242 3.27 -9.87 18.01
N GLN A 243 4.20 -9.08 18.55
CA GLN A 243 4.76 -9.39 19.86
C GLN A 243 3.86 -8.74 20.89
N VAL A 244 3.38 -9.52 21.84
CA VAL A 244 2.73 -9.00 23.05
C VAL A 244 3.82 -8.27 23.83
N LEU A 245 3.63 -6.97 24.06
CA LEU A 245 4.50 -6.15 24.92
C LEU A 245 4.31 -6.55 26.37
#